data_5b72919fe674918b92f63c7b8030c47b
#
_entry.id   5b72919fe674918b92f63c7b8030c47b
#
_cell.length_a   1.000
_cell.length_b   1.000
_cell.length_c   1.000
_cell.angle_alpha   90.00
_cell.angle_beta   90.00
_cell.angle_gamma   90.00
#
_symmetry.space_group_name_H-M   'P 1'
#
loop_
_entity.id
_entity.type
_entity.pdbx_description
1 polymer ?
#
loop_
_entity_poly.entity_id
_entity_poly.type
_entity_poly.pdbx_seq_one_letter_code
_entity_poly.pdbx_strand_id
1 'polypeptide(L)'
;FTLRFTVSAPQRVILEWGRMWKNIIVEPGETVLLYADASDWKVVPDVSKEEMINGKKDVLFMGKNARFHQEYTCFPYPLWMRDMYELRKIARSDMEFLRLAEADYLKSVACFDSICGKYPNLSKRCREAIENEWKYYFAATLMQNRFNLGRRQRFEPEYMEYVNAHFSVNEPLCYFI
;
A
#
# COMPACT_ATOMS: atom_id res chain seq x y z
N PHE A 1 -27.43 0.01 0.78
CA PHE A 1 -27.40 -0.26 -0.67
C PHE A 1 -26.47 -1.42 -0.96
N THR A 2 -26.63 -2.03 -2.12
CA THR A 2 -25.81 -3.16 -2.55
C THR A 2 -25.09 -2.79 -3.85
N LEU A 3 -23.77 -2.93 -3.86
CA LEU A 3 -22.95 -2.82 -5.07
C LEU A 3 -22.57 -4.23 -5.54
N ARG A 4 -22.67 -4.46 -6.84
CA ARG A 4 -22.20 -5.69 -7.47
C ARG A 4 -21.24 -5.36 -8.58
N PHE A 5 -20.08 -5.99 -8.56
CA PHE A 5 -19.09 -5.86 -9.63
C PHE A 5 -18.35 -7.19 -9.78
N THR A 6 -17.78 -7.41 -10.93
CA THR A 6 -17.06 -8.65 -11.24
C THR A 6 -15.57 -8.41 -11.14
N VAL A 7 -14.88 -9.26 -10.40
CA VAL A 7 -13.42 -9.34 -10.37
C VAL A 7 -12.99 -10.73 -10.82
N SER A 8 -11.99 -10.80 -11.68
CA SER A 8 -11.40 -12.06 -12.16
C SER A 8 -10.25 -12.56 -11.30
N ALA A 9 -9.65 -11.65 -10.54
CA ALA A 9 -8.56 -11.90 -9.60
C ALA A 9 -8.73 -10.99 -8.38
N PRO A 10 -8.03 -11.25 -7.26
CA PRO A 10 -8.02 -10.32 -6.14
C PRO A 10 -7.63 -8.93 -6.59
N GLN A 11 -8.40 -7.92 -6.20
CA GLN A 11 -8.19 -6.53 -6.59
C GLN A 11 -8.35 -5.59 -5.42
N ARG A 12 -7.53 -4.52 -5.40
CA ARG A 12 -7.74 -3.41 -4.49
C ARG A 12 -8.90 -2.55 -5.00
N VAL A 13 -9.85 -2.29 -4.12
CA VAL A 13 -10.98 -1.41 -4.36
C VAL A 13 -10.91 -0.25 -3.37
N ILE A 14 -11.14 0.95 -3.86
CA ILE A 14 -11.26 2.13 -3.02
C ILE A 14 -12.73 2.35 -2.75
N LEU A 15 -13.09 2.27 -1.47
CA LEU A 15 -14.42 2.67 -1.01
C LEU A 15 -14.36 4.14 -0.64
N GLU A 16 -15.12 4.95 -1.34
CA GLU A 16 -15.19 6.39 -1.12
C GLU A 16 -16.62 6.80 -0.74
N TRP A 17 -16.74 7.54 0.35
CA TRP A 17 -18.00 8.16 0.75
C TRP A 17 -17.74 9.51 1.43
N GLY A 18 -18.24 10.55 0.86
CA GLY A 18 -17.96 11.91 1.31
C GLY A 18 -16.48 12.25 1.23
N ARG A 19 -15.85 12.49 2.37
CA ARG A 19 -14.39 12.76 2.45
C ARG A 19 -13.58 11.56 2.98
N MET A 20 -14.25 10.46 3.25
CA MET A 20 -13.61 9.23 3.74
C MET A 20 -13.35 8.29 2.59
N TRP A 21 -12.21 7.66 2.62
CA TRP A 21 -11.84 6.61 1.68
C TRP A 21 -11.13 5.47 2.42
N LYS A 22 -11.41 4.26 2.01
CA LYS A 22 -10.80 3.05 2.57
C LYS A 22 -10.41 2.10 1.45
N ASN A 23 -9.22 1.54 1.55
CA ASN A 23 -8.78 0.49 0.66
C ASN A 23 -9.22 -0.85 1.21
N ILE A 24 -9.81 -1.68 0.36
CA ILE A 24 -10.07 -3.09 0.63
C ILE A 24 -9.54 -3.93 -0.52
N ILE A 25 -9.24 -5.19 -0.24
CA ILE A 25 -8.89 -6.18 -1.27
C ILE A 25 -10.06 -7.13 -1.39
N VAL A 26 -10.71 -7.16 -2.55
CA VAL A 26 -11.83 -8.07 -2.84
C VAL A 26 -11.38 -9.24 -3.70
N GLU A 27 -11.95 -10.41 -3.45
CA GLU A 27 -11.66 -11.66 -4.16
C GLU A 27 -12.83 -12.08 -5.06
N PRO A 28 -12.57 -12.87 -6.10
CA PRO A 28 -13.64 -13.43 -6.91
C PRO A 28 -14.64 -14.20 -6.07
N GLY A 29 -15.93 -13.96 -6.28
CA GLY A 29 -17.02 -14.61 -5.55
C GLY A 29 -17.18 -14.19 -4.09
N GLU A 30 -16.48 -13.17 -3.64
CA GLU A 30 -16.58 -12.65 -2.28
C GLU A 30 -17.84 -11.78 -2.10
N THR A 31 -18.46 -11.91 -0.93
CA THR A 31 -19.47 -10.96 -0.44
C THR A 31 -18.94 -10.32 0.82
N VAL A 32 -18.77 -9.01 0.77
CA VAL A 32 -18.34 -8.19 1.90
C VAL A 32 -19.52 -7.35 2.35
N LEU A 33 -19.91 -7.46 3.61
CA LEU A 33 -20.82 -6.53 4.23
C LEU A 33 -20.03 -5.52 5.05
N LEU A 34 -20.27 -4.26 4.81
CA LEU A 34 -19.59 -3.16 5.46
C LEU A 34 -20.63 -2.30 6.20
N TYR A 35 -20.38 -2.10 7.48
CA TYR A 35 -21.08 -1.13 8.29
C TYR A 35 -20.16 0.04 8.59
N ALA A 36 -20.61 1.26 8.31
CA ALA A 36 -19.89 2.48 8.63
C ALA A 36 -20.81 3.41 9.43
N ASP A 37 -20.34 3.87 10.58
CA ASP A 37 -21.05 4.88 11.36
C ASP A 37 -20.68 6.27 10.85
N ALA A 38 -21.66 6.98 10.32
CA ALA A 38 -21.48 8.31 9.75
C ALA A 38 -21.69 9.44 10.79
N SER A 39 -22.11 9.11 12.01
CA SER A 39 -22.48 10.11 13.03
C SER A 39 -21.28 10.92 13.53
N ASP A 40 -20.11 10.33 13.54
CA ASP A 40 -18.84 10.91 14.03
C ASP A 40 -17.90 11.42 12.91
N TRP A 41 -18.39 11.57 11.68
CA TRP A 41 -17.59 12.02 10.53
C TRP A 41 -17.23 13.50 10.57
N LYS A 42 -16.89 13.99 11.73
CA LYS A 42 -16.14 15.22 11.82
C LYS A 42 -14.77 14.97 11.21
N VAL A 43 -14.43 15.80 10.24
CA VAL A 43 -13.05 15.92 9.75
C VAL A 43 -12.18 16.07 10.99
N VAL A 44 -11.50 15.03 11.38
CA VAL A 44 -10.48 15.11 12.42
C VAL A 44 -9.22 15.57 11.71
N PRO A 45 -8.83 16.85 11.82
CA PRO A 45 -7.49 17.24 11.45
C PRO A 45 -6.58 16.64 12.51
N ASP A 46 -5.53 15.97 12.10
CA ASP A 46 -4.52 15.36 12.99
C ASP A 46 -5.04 14.29 13.97
N VAL A 47 -5.35 13.12 13.42
CA VAL A 47 -5.41 11.91 14.24
C VAL A 47 -4.00 11.59 14.71
N SER A 48 -3.76 11.57 16.02
CA SER A 48 -2.48 11.18 16.55
C SER A 48 -2.11 9.77 16.09
N LYS A 49 -0.81 9.47 15.95
CA LYS A 49 -0.35 8.12 15.57
C LYS A 49 -0.92 7.02 16.48
N GLU A 50 -1.18 7.34 17.75
CA GLU A 50 -1.76 6.42 18.74
C GLU A 50 -3.25 6.17 18.50
N GLU A 51 -4.00 7.18 18.07
CA GLU A 51 -5.41 7.02 17.68
C GLU A 51 -5.56 6.26 16.36
N MET A 52 -4.64 6.40 15.43
CA MET A 52 -4.55 5.53 14.24
C MET A 52 -4.30 4.07 14.63
N ILE A 53 -3.46 3.82 15.63
CA ILE A 53 -3.07 2.48 16.10
C ILE A 53 -4.21 1.82 16.90
N ASN A 54 -4.90 2.57 17.74
CA ASN A 54 -6.03 2.09 18.55
C ASN A 54 -7.37 2.17 17.81
N GLY A 55 -7.36 2.55 16.54
CA GLY A 55 -8.40 2.69 15.56
C GLY A 55 -9.80 2.85 16.12
N LYS A 56 -10.38 4.03 16.10
CA LYS A 56 -11.85 4.11 16.12
C LYS A 56 -12.33 3.16 15.05
N LYS A 57 -13.16 2.19 15.42
CA LYS A 57 -13.75 1.22 14.48
C LYS A 57 -14.86 1.93 13.68
N ASP A 58 -14.46 2.90 12.86
CA ASP A 58 -15.39 3.66 12.04
C ASP A 58 -16.07 2.78 10.99
N VAL A 59 -15.46 1.63 10.74
CA VAL A 59 -15.91 0.66 9.75
C VAL A 59 -15.83 -0.74 10.34
N LEU A 60 -16.92 -1.48 10.25
CA LEU A 60 -16.98 -2.89 10.63
C LEU A 60 -17.20 -3.74 9.38
N PHE A 61 -16.34 -4.71 9.17
CA PHE A 61 -16.47 -5.69 8.10
C PHE A 61 -17.12 -6.96 8.61
N MET A 62 -17.99 -7.57 7.81
CA MET A 62 -18.61 -8.87 8.06
C MET A 62 -18.52 -9.74 6.81
N GLY A 63 -18.47 -11.05 6.99
CA GLY A 63 -18.30 -12.03 5.93
C GLY A 63 -17.07 -12.91 6.10
N LYS A 64 -16.79 -13.74 5.12
CA LYS A 64 -15.72 -14.75 5.18
C LYS A 64 -14.33 -14.17 5.49
N ASN A 65 -14.01 -13.01 4.90
CA ASN A 65 -12.70 -12.36 5.04
C ASN A 65 -12.76 -11.14 5.98
N ALA A 66 -13.77 -11.03 6.82
CA ALA A 66 -14.00 -9.85 7.68
C ALA A 66 -12.76 -9.45 8.50
N ARG A 67 -12.07 -10.45 9.09
CA ARG A 67 -10.86 -10.22 9.86
C ARG A 67 -9.76 -9.60 9.01
N PHE A 68 -9.53 -10.13 7.82
CA PHE A 68 -8.52 -9.61 6.90
C PHE A 68 -8.82 -8.16 6.49
N HIS A 69 -10.06 -7.86 6.12
CA HIS A 69 -10.47 -6.49 5.76
C HIS A 69 -10.31 -5.53 6.93
N GLN A 70 -10.70 -5.96 8.14
CA GLN A 70 -10.55 -5.15 9.34
C GLN A 70 -9.09 -4.85 9.65
N GLU A 71 -8.22 -5.87 9.60
CA GLU A 71 -6.80 -5.72 9.83
C GLU A 71 -6.16 -4.82 8.76
N TYR A 72 -6.38 -5.10 7.48
CA TYR A 72 -5.78 -4.36 6.36
C TYR A 72 -6.20 -2.88 6.33
N THR A 73 -7.46 -2.59 6.68
CA THR A 73 -8.01 -1.22 6.66
C THR A 73 -7.61 -0.40 7.88
N CYS A 74 -7.48 -1.05 9.03
CA CYS A 74 -7.24 -0.38 10.33
C CYS A 74 -5.79 -0.46 10.80
N PHE A 75 -4.96 -1.29 10.17
CA PHE A 75 -3.57 -1.41 10.57
C PHE A 75 -2.78 -0.17 10.13
N PRO A 76 -2.07 0.48 11.04
CA PRO A 76 -1.25 1.63 10.70
C PRO A 76 0.02 1.18 10.00
N TYR A 77 0.12 1.41 8.72
CA TYR A 77 1.33 1.09 7.95
C TYR A 77 1.91 2.36 7.31
N PRO A 78 2.71 3.11 8.01
CA PRO A 78 3.33 4.28 7.43
C PRO A 78 4.36 3.87 6.38
N LEU A 79 4.10 4.19 5.14
CA LEU A 79 5.11 4.10 4.09
C LEU A 79 6.01 5.34 4.18
N TRP A 80 7.25 5.15 4.62
CA TRP A 80 8.23 6.23 4.78
C TRP A 80 9.09 6.43 3.53
N MET A 81 8.51 6.35 2.36
CA MET A 81 9.23 6.68 1.14
C MET A 81 9.07 8.17 0.84
N ARG A 82 10.19 8.83 0.60
CA ARG A 82 10.18 10.21 0.10
C ARG A 82 9.49 10.26 -1.25
N ASP A 83 8.88 11.41 -1.53
CA ASP A 83 8.34 11.69 -2.85
C ASP A 83 9.44 11.49 -3.92
N MET A 84 9.07 10.84 -5.00
CA MET A 84 9.96 10.59 -6.12
C MET A 84 10.59 11.87 -6.68
N TYR A 85 9.87 12.99 -6.69
CA TYR A 85 10.41 14.28 -7.11
C TYR A 85 11.51 14.79 -6.19
N GLU A 86 11.37 14.55 -4.88
CA GLU A 86 12.40 14.93 -3.91
C GLU A 86 13.64 14.05 -4.07
N LEU A 87 13.46 12.74 -4.21
CA LEU A 87 14.58 11.83 -4.49
C LEU A 87 15.32 12.25 -5.77
N ARG A 88 14.57 12.63 -6.80
CA ARG A 88 15.19 13.01 -8.08
C ARG A 88 15.91 14.34 -8.05
N LYS A 89 15.53 15.27 -7.19
CA LYS A 89 16.27 16.53 -6.99
C LYS A 89 17.67 16.32 -6.46
N ILE A 90 17.87 15.29 -5.64
CA ILE A 90 19.16 15.00 -5.01
C ILE A 90 19.96 13.94 -5.77
N ALA A 91 19.32 13.03 -6.48
CA ALA A 91 20.00 11.98 -7.24
C ALA A 91 20.61 12.53 -8.53
N ARG A 92 21.89 12.24 -8.76
CA ARG A 92 22.66 12.66 -9.95
C ARG A 92 22.62 11.65 -11.09
N SER A 93 22.31 10.37 -10.80
CA SER A 93 22.20 9.27 -11.74
C SER A 93 20.99 8.39 -11.42
N ASP A 94 20.65 7.47 -12.31
CA ASP A 94 19.57 6.51 -12.05
C ASP A 94 19.97 5.53 -10.94
N MET A 95 21.23 5.12 -10.89
CA MET A 95 21.73 4.25 -9.82
C MET A 95 21.75 4.96 -8.45
N GLU A 96 22.04 6.25 -8.39
CA GLU A 96 21.94 7.00 -7.13
C GLU A 96 20.47 7.13 -6.69
N PHE A 97 19.55 7.38 -7.62
CA PHE A 97 18.11 7.38 -7.35
C PHE A 97 17.65 6.05 -6.76
N LEU A 98 18.07 4.93 -7.39
CA LEU A 98 17.76 3.58 -6.93
C LEU A 98 18.22 3.37 -5.49
N ARG A 99 19.48 3.69 -5.18
CA ARG A 99 20.03 3.53 -3.82
C ARG A 99 19.27 4.33 -2.77
N LEU A 100 18.88 5.55 -3.11
CA LEU A 100 18.10 6.41 -2.19
C LEU A 100 16.68 5.87 -1.98
N ALA A 101 16.02 5.43 -3.05
CA ALA A 101 14.69 4.83 -2.98
C ALA A 101 14.70 3.50 -2.21
N GLU A 102 15.72 2.66 -2.45
CA GLU A 102 15.92 1.40 -1.73
C GLU A 102 16.15 1.62 -0.24
N ALA A 103 16.96 2.61 0.13
CA ALA A 103 17.20 2.94 1.53
C ALA A 103 15.89 3.38 2.25
N ASP A 104 15.03 4.14 1.59
CA ASP A 104 13.72 4.52 2.12
C ASP A 104 12.79 3.30 2.22
N TYR A 105 12.80 2.42 1.24
CA TYR A 105 12.04 1.17 1.26
C TYR A 105 12.45 0.27 2.43
N LEU A 106 13.74 0.01 2.58
CA LEU A 106 14.27 -0.83 3.67
C LEU A 106 13.96 -0.23 5.05
N LYS A 107 14.01 1.09 5.19
CA LYS A 107 13.58 1.77 6.41
C LYS A 107 12.08 1.54 6.70
N SER A 108 11.25 1.56 5.67
CA SER A 108 9.82 1.29 5.81
C SER A 108 9.57 -0.16 6.25
N VAL A 109 10.27 -1.13 5.67
CA VAL A 109 10.19 -2.54 6.04
C VAL A 109 10.60 -2.74 7.51
N ALA A 110 11.72 -2.17 7.94
CA ALA A 110 12.16 -2.27 9.33
C ALA A 110 11.17 -1.64 10.32
N CYS A 111 10.55 -0.52 9.95
CA CYS A 111 9.51 0.11 10.74
C CYS A 111 8.27 -0.79 10.85
N PHE A 112 7.85 -1.41 9.75
CA PHE A 112 6.73 -2.34 9.70
C PHE A 112 6.97 -3.56 10.58
N ASP A 113 8.15 -4.17 10.50
CA ASP A 113 8.54 -5.30 11.37
C ASP A 113 8.47 -4.92 12.85
N SER A 114 8.95 -3.74 13.21
CA SER A 114 8.83 -3.21 14.56
C SER A 114 7.38 -3.05 15.02
N ILE A 115 6.50 -2.58 14.13
CA ILE A 115 5.07 -2.45 14.40
C ILE A 115 4.43 -3.84 14.52
N CYS A 116 4.71 -4.77 13.62
CA CYS A 116 4.22 -6.15 13.68
C CYS A 116 4.60 -6.85 14.99
N GLY A 117 5.78 -6.57 15.53
CA GLY A 117 6.20 -7.07 16.83
C GLY A 117 5.29 -6.63 17.98
N LYS A 118 4.64 -5.48 17.87
CA LYS A 118 3.65 -4.98 18.85
C LYS A 118 2.25 -5.59 18.64
N TYR A 119 1.99 -6.19 17.49
CA TYR A 119 0.71 -6.80 17.12
C TYR A 119 0.88 -8.27 16.74
N PRO A 120 1.22 -9.15 17.71
CA PRO A 120 1.52 -10.55 17.43
C PRO A 120 0.34 -11.31 16.83
N ASN A 121 -0.87 -10.79 16.97
CA ASN A 121 -2.10 -11.39 16.44
C ASN A 121 -2.44 -10.94 15.01
N LEU A 122 -1.63 -10.09 14.39
CA LEU A 122 -1.85 -9.71 12.99
C LEU A 122 -1.78 -10.96 12.11
N SER A 123 -2.79 -11.16 11.27
CA SER A 123 -2.83 -12.33 10.40
C SER A 123 -1.67 -12.32 9.40
N LYS A 124 -1.14 -13.52 9.12
CA LYS A 124 -0.09 -13.70 8.11
C LYS A 124 -0.52 -13.11 6.76
N ARG A 125 -1.77 -13.32 6.39
CA ARG A 125 -2.34 -12.80 5.14
C ARG A 125 -2.31 -11.27 5.05
N CYS A 126 -2.64 -10.59 6.16
CA CYS A 126 -2.59 -9.13 6.19
C CYS A 126 -1.15 -8.63 6.08
N ARG A 127 -0.23 -9.28 6.79
CA ARG A 127 1.19 -8.97 6.72
C ARG A 127 1.73 -9.10 5.30
N GLU A 128 1.49 -10.24 4.65
CA GLU A 128 1.91 -10.50 3.28
C GLU A 128 1.30 -9.50 2.28
N ALA A 129 0.03 -9.13 2.46
CA ALA A 129 -0.62 -8.14 1.60
C ALA A 129 0.07 -6.77 1.68
N ILE A 130 0.40 -6.31 2.89
CA ILE A 130 1.08 -5.03 3.12
C ILE A 130 2.52 -5.06 2.59
N GLU A 131 3.27 -6.14 2.85
CA GLU A 131 4.64 -6.32 2.35
C GLU A 131 4.68 -6.29 0.82
N ASN A 132 3.74 -6.97 0.17
CA ASN A 132 3.62 -6.95 -1.28
C ASN A 132 3.22 -5.56 -1.80
N GLU A 133 2.27 -4.89 -1.15
CA GLU A 133 1.89 -3.52 -1.53
C GLU A 133 3.12 -2.61 -1.55
N TRP A 134 3.96 -2.66 -0.53
CA TRP A 134 5.14 -1.82 -0.46
C TRP A 134 6.22 -2.21 -1.46
N LYS A 135 6.42 -3.51 -1.67
CA LYS A 135 7.34 -4.02 -2.68
C LYS A 135 6.97 -3.47 -4.07
N TYR A 136 5.68 -3.55 -4.42
CA TYR A 136 5.23 -3.06 -5.73
C TYR A 136 5.13 -1.55 -5.82
N TYR A 137 4.86 -0.86 -4.71
CA TYR A 137 4.97 0.60 -4.68
C TYR A 137 6.41 1.04 -4.93
N PHE A 138 7.39 0.36 -4.34
CA PHE A 138 8.79 0.60 -4.61
C PHE A 138 9.13 0.34 -6.07
N ALA A 139 8.72 -0.80 -6.63
CA ALA A 139 8.88 -1.11 -8.05
C ALA A 139 8.27 -0.03 -8.95
N ALA A 140 7.04 0.40 -8.66
CA ALA A 140 6.36 1.47 -9.40
C ALA A 140 7.14 2.79 -9.31
N THR A 141 7.67 3.14 -8.14
CA THR A 141 8.51 4.33 -7.95
C THR A 141 9.75 4.29 -8.84
N LEU A 142 10.42 3.14 -8.93
CA LEU A 142 11.57 2.96 -9.81
C LEU A 142 11.17 3.12 -11.29
N MET A 143 10.10 2.48 -11.73
CA MET A 143 9.65 2.53 -13.12
C MET A 143 9.09 3.89 -13.54
N GLN A 144 8.37 4.56 -12.64
CA GLN A 144 7.79 5.89 -12.90
C GLN A 144 8.82 7.02 -12.90
N ASN A 145 9.99 6.80 -12.33
CA ASN A 145 11.09 7.75 -12.32
C ASN A 145 11.33 8.42 -13.69
N ARG A 146 11.13 7.68 -14.76
CA ARG A 146 11.32 8.16 -16.15
C ARG A 146 10.21 9.09 -16.63
N PHE A 147 8.95 8.81 -16.27
CA PHE A 147 7.80 9.51 -16.84
C PHE A 147 7.63 10.91 -16.25
N ASN A 148 7.93 11.09 -14.99
CA ASN A 148 7.67 12.35 -14.29
C ASN A 148 8.68 13.46 -14.56
N LEU A 149 9.77 13.19 -15.29
CA LEU A 149 10.83 14.16 -15.57
C LEU A 149 10.89 14.63 -17.01
N GLY A 150 9.94 14.21 -17.87
CA GLY A 150 9.96 14.53 -19.30
C GLY A 150 11.22 14.02 -20.02
N ARG A 151 12.03 13.19 -19.38
CA ARG A 151 13.23 12.63 -19.97
C ARG A 151 12.87 11.44 -20.85
N ARG A 152 13.08 11.58 -22.15
CA ARG A 152 12.99 10.48 -23.14
C ARG A 152 14.24 9.57 -23.12
N GLN A 153 15.12 9.69 -22.14
CA GLN A 153 16.32 8.88 -22.03
C GLN A 153 15.98 7.47 -21.56
N ARG A 154 16.70 6.49 -22.07
CA ARG A 154 16.64 5.11 -21.59
C ARG A 154 17.29 5.05 -20.21
N PHE A 155 16.77 4.19 -19.36
CA PHE A 155 17.45 3.86 -18.11
C PHE A 155 18.85 3.28 -18.37
N GLU A 156 19.75 3.50 -17.41
CA GLU A 156 21.05 2.84 -17.41
C GLU A 156 20.85 1.31 -17.40
N PRO A 157 21.65 0.52 -18.14
CA PRO A 157 21.49 -0.93 -18.21
C PRO A 157 21.48 -1.60 -16.83
N GLU A 158 22.40 -1.23 -15.96
CA GLU A 158 22.52 -1.74 -14.58
C GLU A 158 21.25 -1.47 -13.75
N TYR A 159 20.61 -0.32 -13.96
CA TYR A 159 19.35 -0.01 -13.32
C TYR A 159 18.24 -0.98 -13.74
N MET A 160 18.15 -1.27 -15.02
CA MET A 160 17.15 -2.21 -15.55
C MET A 160 17.44 -3.65 -15.13
N GLU A 161 18.71 -4.03 -15.04
CA GLU A 161 19.13 -5.34 -14.52
C GLU A 161 18.67 -5.52 -13.07
N TYR A 162 18.85 -4.51 -12.22
CA TYR A 162 18.36 -4.53 -10.84
C TYR A 162 16.84 -4.71 -10.81
N VAL A 163 16.09 -3.91 -11.56
CA VAL A 163 14.62 -3.97 -11.58
C VAL A 163 14.13 -5.34 -12.01
N ASN A 164 14.70 -5.90 -13.08
CA ASN A 164 14.31 -7.20 -13.62
C ASN A 164 14.68 -8.36 -12.67
N ALA A 165 15.78 -8.23 -11.92
CA ALA A 165 16.19 -9.24 -10.96
C ALA A 165 15.32 -9.28 -9.69
N HIS A 166 14.75 -8.13 -9.28
CA HIS A 166 14.06 -8.00 -7.99
C HIS A 166 12.54 -7.99 -8.12
N PHE A 167 11.98 -7.74 -9.31
CA PHE A 167 10.55 -7.64 -9.51
C PHE A 167 10.09 -8.51 -10.67
N SER A 168 9.32 -9.55 -10.34
CA SER A 168 8.68 -10.41 -11.35
C SER A 168 7.23 -10.00 -11.56
N VAL A 169 6.82 -9.82 -12.82
CA VAL A 169 5.42 -9.59 -13.19
C VAL A 169 4.51 -10.82 -12.97
N ASN A 170 5.10 -11.98 -12.68
CA ASN A 170 4.36 -13.24 -12.54
C ASN A 170 4.10 -13.64 -11.08
N GLU A 171 4.37 -12.78 -10.11
CA GLU A 171 4.05 -13.07 -8.72
C GLU A 171 2.52 -13.00 -8.48
N PRO A 172 1.90 -14.07 -7.92
CA PRO A 172 0.43 -14.20 -7.86
C PRO A 172 -0.26 -13.23 -6.88
N LEU A 173 0.45 -12.37 -6.20
CA LEU A 173 -0.07 -11.42 -5.21
C LEU A 173 0.10 -9.96 -5.64
N CYS A 174 0.21 -9.70 -6.95
CA CYS A 174 0.25 -8.35 -7.47
C CYS A 174 -1.17 -7.76 -7.48
N TYR A 175 -1.59 -7.12 -6.41
CA TYR A 175 -2.89 -6.43 -6.31
C TYR A 175 -2.89 -5.05 -6.99
N PHE A 176 -1.81 -4.69 -7.66
CA PHE A 176 -1.54 -3.34 -8.15
C PHE A 176 -1.18 -3.32 -9.64
N ILE A 177 -2.08 -3.78 -10.48
CA ILE A 177 -2.00 -3.48 -11.91
C ILE A 177 -3.26 -2.76 -12.33
#